data_c16f2a3a11733e2b989bd7e4799b9da3
#
_entry.id   c16f2a3a11733e2b989bd7e4799b9da3
#
_cell.length_a   1.000
_cell.length_b   1.000
_cell.length_c   1.000
_cell.angle_alpha   90.00
_cell.angle_beta   90.00
_cell.angle_gamma   90.00
#
_symmetry.space_group_name_H-M   'P 1'
#
loop_
_entity.id
_entity.type
_entity.pdbx_description
1 polymer ?
#
loop_
_entity_poly.entity_id
_entity_poly.type
_entity_poly.pdbx_seq_one_letter_code
_entity_poly.pdbx_strand_id
1 'polypeptide(L)'
;MMRQLILLGLLVFTWSCGYAQERAASTSFAEKVQALSEPGGFFDTDNLISNERSYLHVMDALARGGVKGGAYIGVGPDQNFSYVAQIQPVVAYMIDIRRDNMVLHLMFKAMFELAPTRVEFLSVLMGRSTPPADDAWSSWSIDHLVAYFDTASGERSMAVMARASIDSAVLTFGVPLSDDDWSNLDRFHRTFIREGLGLRFNSYGRSPQPYYPTYRDLLLEQSVSGERLNYLSTSDRYSVVRDLQLADAIIPVVGDLAGARALRAIGRDIDDRGLHVSAFYTSNVEFYLFGSGTFSAFSTNVRTLPIDQRSVFIRSLFRNRYGGRHPMAVPGYASTQLLWSIADFARAEQAGEIRSYWDLVDRYVPN
;
A
#
# COMPACT_ATOMS: atom_id res chain seq x y z
N MET A 1 64.58 6.75 -66.39
CA MET A 1 63.84 5.48 -66.28
C MET A 1 63.43 5.28 -64.83
N MET A 2 62.19 5.62 -64.54
CA MET A 2 61.63 5.64 -63.16
C MET A 2 60.78 4.38 -62.97
N ARG A 3 61.14 3.52 -62.04
CA ARG A 3 60.35 2.36 -61.64
C ARG A 3 59.35 2.80 -60.52
N GLN A 4 58.10 2.75 -60.79
CA GLN A 4 57.06 2.93 -59.81
C GLN A 4 56.89 1.62 -58.97
N LEU A 5 56.98 1.73 -57.65
CA LEU A 5 56.60 0.70 -56.70
C LEU A 5 55.14 0.89 -56.36
N ILE A 6 54.32 -0.12 -56.60
CA ILE A 6 52.92 -0.19 -56.17
C ILE A 6 52.92 -0.87 -54.83
N LEU A 7 52.50 -0.13 -53.75
CA LEU A 7 52.20 -0.69 -52.44
C LEU A 7 50.75 -1.18 -52.42
N LEU A 8 50.56 -2.50 -52.27
CA LEU A 8 49.25 -3.10 -52.00
C LEU A 8 48.97 -3.00 -50.49
N GLY A 9 48.01 -2.15 -50.11
CA GLY A 9 47.50 -2.09 -48.72
C GLY A 9 46.48 -3.20 -48.48
N LEU A 10 46.78 -4.14 -47.59
CA LEU A 10 45.80 -5.11 -47.06
C LEU A 10 44.92 -4.41 -46.04
N LEU A 11 43.63 -4.23 -46.37
CA LEU A 11 42.58 -3.84 -45.43
C LEU A 11 42.12 -5.09 -44.66
N VAL A 12 42.53 -5.18 -43.39
CA VAL A 12 42.01 -6.17 -42.44
C VAL A 12 40.66 -5.67 -41.89
N PHE A 13 39.57 -6.24 -42.35
CA PHE A 13 38.24 -6.04 -41.76
C PHE A 13 38.16 -6.85 -40.47
N THR A 14 38.27 -6.20 -39.30
CA THR A 14 37.94 -6.82 -38.02
C THR A 14 36.40 -6.77 -37.87
N TRP A 15 35.76 -7.91 -37.99
CA TRP A 15 34.39 -8.09 -37.59
C TRP A 15 34.31 -8.00 -36.06
N SER A 16 33.86 -6.86 -35.54
CA SER A 16 33.40 -6.72 -34.17
C SER A 16 32.06 -7.45 -34.04
N CYS A 17 32.11 -8.66 -33.49
CA CYS A 17 30.89 -9.36 -33.08
C CYS A 17 30.34 -8.61 -31.87
N GLY A 18 29.43 -7.66 -32.12
CA GLY A 18 28.66 -6.99 -31.08
C GLY A 18 27.72 -8.01 -30.42
N TYR A 19 28.06 -8.44 -29.21
CA TYR A 19 27.09 -9.12 -28.35
C TYR A 19 25.93 -8.12 -28.10
N ALA A 20 24.85 -8.29 -28.81
CA ALA A 20 23.58 -7.71 -28.45
C ALA A 20 23.14 -8.40 -27.15
N GLN A 21 23.40 -7.73 -26.02
CA GLN A 21 22.83 -8.11 -24.74
C GLN A 21 21.33 -7.93 -24.88
N GLU A 22 20.58 -9.03 -25.06
CA GLU A 22 19.12 -9.03 -25.00
C GLU A 22 18.73 -8.40 -23.66
N ARG A 23 18.30 -7.14 -23.69
CA ARG A 23 17.54 -6.56 -22.59
C ARG A 23 16.29 -7.43 -22.45
N ALA A 24 16.25 -8.24 -21.40
CA ALA A 24 15.02 -8.92 -21.01
C ALA A 24 13.90 -7.85 -21.05
N ALA A 25 12.89 -8.08 -21.85
CA ALA A 25 11.75 -7.18 -21.93
C ALA A 25 11.19 -7.00 -20.52
N SER A 26 11.14 -5.76 -20.01
CA SER A 26 10.60 -5.50 -18.68
C SER A 26 9.14 -5.93 -18.68
N THR A 27 8.77 -6.82 -17.75
CA THR A 27 7.39 -7.24 -17.56
C THR A 27 6.53 -6.00 -17.31
N SER A 28 5.44 -5.84 -18.07
CA SER A 28 4.54 -4.70 -17.91
C SER A 28 3.86 -4.70 -16.53
N PHE A 29 3.36 -3.53 -16.11
CA PHE A 29 2.61 -3.41 -14.86
C PHE A 29 1.43 -4.38 -14.81
N ALA A 30 0.63 -4.46 -15.89
CA ALA A 30 -0.52 -5.37 -15.99
C ALA A 30 -0.12 -6.83 -15.87
N GLU A 31 0.95 -7.25 -16.53
CA GLU A 31 1.46 -8.63 -16.45
C GLU A 31 1.92 -8.97 -15.03
N LYS A 32 2.55 -8.04 -14.31
CA LYS A 32 2.93 -8.23 -12.90
C LYS A 32 1.70 -8.41 -12.00
N VAL A 33 0.71 -7.51 -12.12
CA VAL A 33 -0.54 -7.61 -11.36
C VAL A 33 -1.20 -8.98 -11.61
N GLN A 34 -1.27 -9.44 -12.86
CA GLN A 34 -1.87 -10.74 -13.21
C GLN A 34 -1.02 -11.92 -12.71
N ALA A 35 0.29 -11.87 -12.88
CA ALA A 35 1.19 -12.95 -12.48
C ALA A 35 1.19 -13.19 -10.96
N LEU A 36 1.06 -12.13 -10.17
CA LEU A 36 1.05 -12.20 -8.72
C LEU A 36 -0.33 -12.55 -8.14
N SER A 37 -1.40 -12.25 -8.87
CA SER A 37 -2.79 -12.43 -8.39
C SER A 37 -3.31 -13.86 -8.56
N GLU A 38 -4.29 -14.20 -7.76
CA GLU A 38 -5.11 -15.41 -7.84
C GLU A 38 -6.59 -15.03 -7.84
N PRO A 39 -7.53 -15.96 -8.05
CA PRO A 39 -8.95 -15.67 -7.98
C PRO A 39 -9.30 -15.04 -6.63
N GLY A 40 -10.06 -13.94 -6.67
CA GLY A 40 -10.50 -13.23 -5.48
C GLY A 40 -11.56 -13.97 -4.69
N GLY A 41 -11.76 -13.51 -3.47
CA GLY A 41 -12.81 -13.96 -2.57
C GLY A 41 -13.66 -12.81 -2.07
N PHE A 42 -14.55 -13.11 -1.14
CA PHE A 42 -15.45 -12.15 -0.53
C PHE A 42 -14.99 -11.78 0.88
N PHE A 43 -15.11 -10.50 1.20
CA PHE A 43 -15.09 -9.99 2.56
C PHE A 43 -16.18 -8.93 2.73
N ASP A 44 -16.74 -8.78 3.92
CA ASP A 44 -17.97 -8.04 4.17
C ASP A 44 -17.80 -6.52 4.31
N THR A 45 -16.88 -5.92 3.57
CA THR A 45 -16.64 -4.46 3.62
C THR A 45 -16.11 -3.92 2.29
N ASP A 46 -16.43 -2.65 1.98
CA ASP A 46 -15.77 -1.90 0.91
C ASP A 46 -14.33 -1.58 1.22
N ASN A 47 -14.04 -1.32 2.50
CA ASN A 47 -12.73 -0.94 2.99
C ASN A 47 -12.10 0.22 2.19
N LEU A 48 -12.91 1.25 1.86
CA LEU A 48 -12.43 2.43 1.11
C LEU A 48 -11.42 3.24 1.90
N ILE A 49 -11.57 3.26 3.23
CA ILE A 49 -10.65 3.83 4.19
C ILE A 49 -10.44 2.86 5.35
N SER A 50 -9.38 3.04 6.12
CA SER A 50 -9.12 2.21 7.31
C SER A 50 -10.15 2.41 8.41
N ASN A 51 -10.45 1.34 9.17
CA ASN A 51 -11.16 1.41 10.43
C ASN A 51 -10.23 1.55 11.65
N GLU A 52 -8.94 1.67 11.42
CA GLU A 52 -7.86 1.65 12.43
C GLU A 52 -7.33 3.05 12.68
N ARG A 53 -7.96 3.79 13.59
CA ARG A 53 -7.49 5.14 13.91
C ARG A 53 -6.04 5.15 14.43
N SER A 54 -5.63 4.11 15.17
CA SER A 54 -4.28 4.03 15.76
C SER A 54 -3.16 3.63 14.77
N TYR A 55 -3.41 3.61 13.47
CA TYR A 55 -2.48 3.06 12.47
C TYR A 55 -1.09 3.72 12.48
N LEU A 56 -0.95 4.97 12.93
CA LEU A 56 0.34 5.66 13.05
C LEU A 56 1.11 5.34 14.34
N HIS A 57 0.53 4.64 15.31
CA HIS A 57 1.16 4.44 16.62
C HIS A 57 2.43 3.58 16.60
N VAL A 58 2.67 2.82 15.53
CA VAL A 58 3.91 2.03 15.35
C VAL A 58 5.02 2.79 14.61
N MET A 59 4.76 3.99 14.11
CA MET A 59 5.72 4.73 13.26
C MET A 59 7.04 5.01 13.99
N ASP A 60 6.96 5.43 15.25
CA ASP A 60 8.15 5.70 16.06
C ASP A 60 8.98 4.43 16.30
N ALA A 61 8.31 3.31 16.52
CA ALA A 61 8.97 2.01 16.73
C ALA A 61 9.60 1.49 15.42
N LEU A 62 8.95 1.66 14.27
CA LEU A 62 9.52 1.35 12.94
C LEU A 62 10.80 2.17 12.69
N ALA A 63 10.75 3.46 13.00
CA ALA A 63 11.91 4.35 12.83
C ALA A 63 13.08 3.94 13.74
N ARG A 64 12.82 3.70 15.04
CA ARG A 64 13.86 3.25 15.99
C ARG A 64 14.44 1.89 15.63
N GLY A 65 13.61 0.96 15.12
CA GLY A 65 14.02 -0.36 14.66
C GLY A 65 14.80 -0.34 13.33
N GLY A 66 14.96 0.83 12.70
CA GLY A 66 15.64 0.95 11.42
C GLY A 66 14.95 0.19 10.28
N VAL A 67 13.62 0.01 10.36
CA VAL A 67 12.82 -0.66 9.32
C VAL A 67 12.71 0.26 8.11
N LYS A 68 13.52 0.00 7.09
CA LYS A 68 13.65 0.86 5.91
C LYS A 68 14.09 0.10 4.67
N GLY A 69 13.66 0.55 3.48
CA GLY A 69 14.02 -0.07 2.20
C GLY A 69 13.33 -1.43 2.00
N GLY A 70 13.99 -2.33 1.24
CA GLY A 70 13.46 -3.68 0.97
C GLY A 70 12.10 -3.69 0.29
N ALA A 71 11.24 -4.64 0.67
CA ALA A 71 9.88 -4.76 0.17
C ALA A 71 8.85 -4.57 1.30
N TYR A 72 7.75 -3.91 0.97
CA TYR A 72 6.58 -3.77 1.84
C TYR A 72 5.44 -4.65 1.34
N ILE A 73 4.74 -5.31 2.25
CA ILE A 73 3.50 -6.02 1.96
C ILE A 73 2.41 -5.45 2.88
N GLY A 74 1.22 -5.15 2.33
CA GLY A 74 0.13 -4.63 3.15
C GLY A 74 -1.25 -4.99 2.64
N VAL A 75 -2.22 -5.12 3.56
CA VAL A 75 -3.62 -5.37 3.25
C VAL A 75 -4.44 -4.09 3.36
N GLY A 76 -5.52 -3.99 2.58
CA GLY A 76 -6.50 -2.91 2.70
C GLY A 76 -6.13 -1.61 1.97
N PRO A 77 -6.70 -0.46 2.38
CA PRO A 77 -6.69 0.78 1.60
C PRO A 77 -5.44 1.66 1.79
N ASP A 78 -5.62 2.97 1.65
CA ASP A 78 -4.60 4.00 1.53
C ASP A 78 -3.76 4.27 2.78
N GLN A 79 -4.17 3.82 3.99
CA GLN A 79 -3.31 3.94 5.18
C GLN A 79 -1.94 3.27 4.96
N ASN A 80 -1.86 2.24 4.10
CA ASN A 80 -0.62 1.61 3.69
C ASN A 80 0.41 2.60 3.13
N PHE A 81 -0.04 3.64 2.43
CA PHE A 81 0.85 4.66 1.88
C PHE A 81 1.61 5.42 2.97
N SER A 82 1.06 5.52 4.18
CA SER A 82 1.78 6.12 5.32
C SER A 82 2.93 5.25 5.79
N TYR A 83 2.76 3.92 5.82
CA TYR A 83 3.85 2.98 6.09
C TYR A 83 4.88 2.99 4.96
N VAL A 84 4.43 3.02 3.70
CA VAL A 84 5.30 3.14 2.52
C VAL A 84 6.15 4.43 2.60
N ALA A 85 5.52 5.56 2.92
CA ALA A 85 6.24 6.83 3.09
C ALA A 85 7.27 6.80 4.24
N GLN A 86 7.02 6.02 5.30
CA GLN A 86 7.93 5.85 6.43
C GLN A 86 9.09 4.91 6.12
N ILE A 87 8.78 3.76 5.53
CA ILE A 87 9.73 2.66 5.26
C ILE A 87 10.55 2.94 4.00
N GLN A 88 9.98 3.66 3.03
CA GLN A 88 10.59 3.94 1.73
C GLN A 88 11.08 2.65 1.05
N PRO A 89 10.20 1.65 0.82
CA PRO A 89 10.59 0.39 0.20
C PRO A 89 10.97 0.60 -1.27
N VAL A 90 11.71 -0.36 -1.83
CA VAL A 90 11.98 -0.41 -3.29
C VAL A 90 10.73 -0.83 -4.06
N VAL A 91 9.89 -1.68 -3.45
CA VAL A 91 8.63 -2.17 -4.00
C VAL A 91 7.62 -2.41 -2.88
N ALA A 92 6.35 -2.16 -3.15
CA ALA A 92 5.25 -2.41 -2.21
C ALA A 92 4.15 -3.24 -2.89
N TYR A 93 3.63 -4.23 -2.19
CA TYR A 93 2.55 -5.09 -2.64
C TYR A 93 1.32 -4.84 -1.78
N MET A 94 0.23 -4.42 -2.42
CA MET A 94 -1.06 -4.21 -1.77
C MET A 94 -1.94 -5.43 -2.03
N ILE A 95 -1.90 -6.41 -1.11
CA ILE A 95 -2.61 -7.68 -1.26
C ILE A 95 -3.94 -7.65 -0.51
N ASP A 96 -5.01 -8.08 -1.15
CA ASP A 96 -6.31 -8.26 -0.51
C ASP A 96 -7.06 -9.41 -1.20
N ILE A 97 -7.85 -10.14 -0.43
CA ILE A 97 -8.69 -11.21 -0.98
C ILE A 97 -9.75 -10.66 -1.95
N ARG A 98 -10.17 -9.39 -1.77
CA ARG A 98 -11.16 -8.75 -2.61
C ARG A 98 -10.52 -8.12 -3.85
N ARG A 99 -11.08 -8.43 -5.01
CA ARG A 99 -10.71 -7.77 -6.26
C ARG A 99 -10.98 -6.26 -6.22
N ASP A 100 -12.00 -5.83 -5.50
CA ASP A 100 -12.37 -4.43 -5.31
C ASP A 100 -11.22 -3.60 -4.73
N ASN A 101 -10.40 -4.18 -3.85
CA ASN A 101 -9.24 -3.48 -3.30
C ASN A 101 -8.15 -3.23 -4.37
N MET A 102 -7.96 -4.17 -5.30
CA MET A 102 -7.10 -3.94 -6.48
C MET A 102 -7.62 -2.76 -7.29
N VAL A 103 -8.93 -2.71 -7.59
CA VAL A 103 -9.56 -1.60 -8.33
C VAL A 103 -9.39 -0.27 -7.59
N LEU A 104 -9.54 -0.27 -6.26
CA LEU A 104 -9.31 0.91 -5.43
C LEU A 104 -7.85 1.41 -5.55
N HIS A 105 -6.87 0.51 -5.53
CA HIS A 105 -5.47 0.88 -5.69
C HIS A 105 -5.12 1.35 -7.11
N LEU A 106 -5.79 0.83 -8.15
CA LEU A 106 -5.67 1.37 -9.52
C LEU A 106 -6.23 2.80 -9.59
N MET A 107 -7.33 3.09 -8.89
CA MET A 107 -7.86 4.45 -8.75
C MET A 107 -6.85 5.38 -8.08
N PHE A 108 -6.26 4.97 -6.97
CA PHE A 108 -5.23 5.75 -6.28
C PHE A 108 -3.99 5.96 -7.17
N LYS A 109 -3.53 4.93 -7.90
CA LYS A 109 -2.42 5.07 -8.85
C LYS A 109 -2.72 6.14 -9.89
N ALA A 110 -3.90 6.12 -10.51
CA ALA A 110 -4.33 7.14 -11.45
C ALA A 110 -4.32 8.54 -10.82
N MET A 111 -4.80 8.67 -9.58
CA MET A 111 -4.79 9.95 -8.87
C MET A 111 -3.36 10.46 -8.61
N PHE A 112 -2.41 9.61 -8.23
CA PHE A 112 -1.00 9.99 -8.05
C PHE A 112 -0.35 10.42 -9.37
N GLU A 113 -0.72 9.82 -10.50
CA GLU A 113 -0.24 10.25 -11.82
C GLU A 113 -0.79 11.62 -12.22
N LEU A 114 -2.08 11.84 -11.97
CA LEU A 114 -2.79 13.08 -12.31
C LEU A 114 -2.44 14.26 -11.40
N ALA A 115 -1.98 14.01 -10.19
CA ALA A 115 -1.78 15.00 -9.15
C ALA A 115 -0.29 15.13 -8.76
N PRO A 116 0.43 16.15 -9.26
CA PRO A 116 1.79 16.44 -8.83
C PRO A 116 1.94 16.77 -7.34
N THR A 117 0.90 17.31 -6.73
CA THR A 117 0.89 17.75 -5.32
C THR A 117 -0.23 17.11 -4.53
N ARG A 118 -0.09 17.08 -3.19
CA ARG A 118 -1.15 16.59 -2.26
C ARG A 118 -2.42 17.44 -2.30
N VAL A 119 -2.31 18.72 -2.66
CA VAL A 119 -3.46 19.61 -2.87
C VAL A 119 -4.29 19.12 -4.06
N GLU A 120 -3.63 18.86 -5.19
CA GLU A 120 -4.28 18.34 -6.38
C GLU A 120 -4.83 16.92 -6.16
N PHE A 121 -4.09 16.07 -5.41
CA PHE A 121 -4.57 14.74 -5.04
C PHE A 121 -5.89 14.79 -4.28
N LEU A 122 -6.00 15.62 -3.25
CA LEU A 122 -7.24 15.80 -2.50
C LEU A 122 -8.33 16.45 -3.35
N SER A 123 -7.98 17.36 -4.25
CA SER A 123 -8.91 17.96 -5.21
C SER A 123 -9.53 16.89 -6.13
N VAL A 124 -8.70 16.05 -6.72
CA VAL A 124 -9.16 14.94 -7.60
C VAL A 124 -9.99 13.94 -6.81
N LEU A 125 -9.54 13.53 -5.61
CA LEU A 125 -10.20 12.55 -4.76
C LEU A 125 -11.61 13.01 -4.36
N MET A 126 -11.77 14.30 -4.03
CA MET A 126 -13.03 14.83 -3.48
C MET A 126 -13.87 15.60 -4.51
N GLY A 127 -13.37 15.75 -5.75
CA GLY A 127 -14.05 16.54 -6.78
C GLY A 127 -14.25 18.00 -6.37
N ARG A 128 -13.28 18.60 -5.66
CA ARG A 128 -13.32 19.97 -5.16
C ARG A 128 -12.24 20.82 -5.81
N SER A 129 -12.51 22.13 -5.93
CA SER A 129 -11.54 23.07 -6.48
C SER A 129 -10.27 23.14 -5.63
N THR A 130 -9.12 23.28 -6.30
CA THR A 130 -7.88 23.66 -5.63
C THR A 130 -7.96 25.11 -5.19
N PRO A 131 -7.20 25.51 -4.15
CA PRO A 131 -6.98 26.93 -3.89
C PRO A 131 -6.28 27.58 -5.11
N PRO A 132 -6.28 28.93 -5.22
CA PRO A 132 -5.49 29.60 -6.23
C PRO A 132 -4.05 29.10 -6.20
N ALA A 133 -3.45 28.92 -7.37
CA ALA A 133 -2.08 28.41 -7.48
C ALA A 133 -1.11 29.30 -6.68
N ASP A 134 -0.41 28.69 -5.74
CA ASP A 134 0.54 29.34 -4.87
C ASP A 134 1.69 28.37 -4.58
N ASP A 135 2.93 28.84 -4.68
CA ASP A 135 4.13 28.08 -4.33
C ASP A 135 4.13 27.63 -2.85
N ALA A 136 3.32 28.28 -2.01
CA ALA A 136 3.14 27.93 -0.61
C ALA A 136 2.44 26.56 -0.38
N TRP A 137 1.78 25.95 -1.36
CA TRP A 137 1.11 24.66 -1.19
C TRP A 137 2.03 23.56 -0.65
N SER A 138 3.30 23.59 -1.05
CA SER A 138 4.30 22.63 -0.57
C SER A 138 4.53 22.71 0.94
N SER A 139 4.37 23.90 1.52
CA SER A 139 4.58 24.17 2.95
C SER A 139 3.33 24.06 3.81
N TRP A 140 2.14 23.88 3.21
CA TRP A 140 0.90 23.73 3.98
C TRP A 140 0.95 22.55 4.92
N SER A 141 0.53 22.72 6.17
CA SER A 141 0.32 21.60 7.08
C SER A 141 -0.89 20.76 6.63
N ILE A 142 -0.95 19.51 7.08
CA ILE A 142 -2.13 18.68 6.84
C ILE A 142 -3.40 19.26 7.48
N ASP A 143 -3.26 19.92 8.62
CA ASP A 143 -4.36 20.61 9.30
C ASP A 143 -4.91 21.74 8.42
N HIS A 144 -4.04 22.50 7.73
CA HIS A 144 -4.44 23.53 6.79
C HIS A 144 -5.15 22.95 5.55
N LEU A 145 -4.59 21.86 4.98
CA LEU A 145 -5.22 21.17 3.85
C LEU A 145 -6.62 20.67 4.22
N VAL A 146 -6.75 20.01 5.35
CA VAL A 146 -8.04 19.50 5.84
C VAL A 146 -9.02 20.66 6.05
N ALA A 147 -8.61 21.75 6.69
CA ALA A 147 -9.47 22.93 6.91
C ALA A 147 -9.92 23.57 5.58
N TYR A 148 -9.05 23.63 4.58
CA TYR A 148 -9.41 24.11 3.24
C TYR A 148 -10.46 23.20 2.59
N PHE A 149 -10.18 21.90 2.51
CA PHE A 149 -11.09 20.95 1.85
C PHE A 149 -12.42 20.73 2.59
N ASP A 150 -12.52 21.11 3.84
CA ASP A 150 -13.80 21.14 4.56
C ASP A 150 -14.77 22.17 3.99
N THR A 151 -14.24 23.31 3.55
CA THR A 151 -15.02 24.45 3.10
C THR A 151 -15.01 24.63 1.59
N ALA A 152 -14.05 23.98 0.89
CA ALA A 152 -13.95 24.07 -0.56
C ALA A 152 -15.25 23.58 -1.24
N SER A 153 -15.74 24.36 -2.19
CA SER A 153 -16.95 24.03 -2.94
C SER A 153 -16.72 22.80 -3.83
N GLY A 154 -17.65 21.87 -3.81
CA GLY A 154 -17.75 20.80 -4.80
C GLY A 154 -18.48 21.32 -6.04
N GLU A 155 -17.85 21.24 -7.20
CA GLU A 155 -18.47 21.55 -8.48
C GLU A 155 -18.72 20.27 -9.26
N ARG A 156 -19.94 20.11 -9.78
CA ARG A 156 -20.31 18.93 -10.57
C ARG A 156 -19.39 18.75 -11.78
N SER A 157 -18.99 19.83 -12.43
CA SER A 157 -18.05 19.83 -13.55
C SER A 157 -16.69 19.26 -13.15
N MET A 158 -16.15 19.68 -11.99
CA MET A 158 -14.87 19.17 -11.46
C MET A 158 -14.95 17.67 -11.19
N ALA A 159 -16.03 17.20 -10.56
CA ALA A 159 -16.23 15.79 -10.27
C ALA A 159 -16.29 14.93 -11.56
N VAL A 160 -16.99 15.42 -12.58
CA VAL A 160 -17.08 14.75 -13.89
C VAL A 160 -15.72 14.71 -14.59
N MET A 161 -14.98 15.81 -14.59
CA MET A 161 -13.65 15.88 -15.21
C MET A 161 -12.65 14.97 -14.47
N ALA A 162 -12.61 15.03 -13.15
CA ALA A 162 -11.75 14.17 -12.33
C ALA A 162 -12.04 12.69 -12.62
N ARG A 163 -13.32 12.31 -12.68
CA ARG A 163 -13.72 10.95 -13.02
C ARG A 163 -13.21 10.53 -14.41
N ALA A 164 -13.47 11.32 -15.43
CA ALA A 164 -13.03 11.01 -16.81
C ALA A 164 -11.50 10.90 -16.91
N SER A 165 -10.76 11.73 -16.18
CA SER A 165 -9.30 11.68 -16.13
C SER A 165 -8.80 10.40 -15.44
N ILE A 166 -9.43 9.99 -14.33
CA ILE A 166 -9.11 8.73 -13.65
C ILE A 166 -9.37 7.54 -14.57
N ASP A 167 -10.54 7.48 -15.24
CA ASP A 167 -10.87 6.39 -16.15
C ASP A 167 -9.84 6.29 -17.30
N SER A 168 -9.47 7.43 -17.87
CA SER A 168 -8.47 7.48 -18.92
C SER A 168 -7.10 7.00 -18.45
N ALA A 169 -6.67 7.38 -17.25
CA ALA A 169 -5.41 6.94 -16.68
C ALA A 169 -5.43 5.42 -16.36
N VAL A 170 -6.50 4.93 -15.74
CA VAL A 170 -6.65 3.48 -15.42
C VAL A 170 -6.60 2.62 -16.68
N LEU A 171 -7.18 3.07 -17.80
CA LEU A 171 -7.09 2.35 -19.07
C LEU A 171 -5.65 2.18 -19.55
N THR A 172 -4.76 3.16 -19.29
CA THR A 172 -3.35 3.09 -19.73
C THR A 172 -2.55 2.04 -18.97
N PHE A 173 -2.99 1.61 -17.77
CA PHE A 173 -2.29 0.57 -16.99
C PHE A 173 -2.39 -0.81 -17.62
N GLY A 174 -3.32 -1.03 -18.55
CA GLY A 174 -3.47 -2.28 -19.28
C GLY A 174 -3.98 -3.45 -18.44
N VAL A 175 -4.36 -3.24 -17.19
CA VAL A 175 -4.96 -4.28 -16.32
C VAL A 175 -6.37 -4.59 -16.82
N PRO A 176 -6.70 -5.85 -17.14
CA PRO A 176 -8.03 -6.21 -17.60
C PRO A 176 -9.08 -5.97 -16.51
N LEU A 177 -10.04 -5.11 -16.79
CA LEU A 177 -11.15 -4.78 -15.90
C LEU A 177 -12.48 -5.22 -16.51
N SER A 178 -13.32 -5.86 -15.69
CA SER A 178 -14.70 -6.20 -16.02
C SER A 178 -15.64 -4.99 -15.88
N ASP A 179 -16.87 -5.12 -16.37
CA ASP A 179 -17.91 -4.10 -16.17
C ASP A 179 -18.19 -3.87 -14.67
N ASP A 180 -18.10 -4.91 -13.85
CA ASP A 180 -18.23 -4.80 -12.39
C ASP A 180 -17.06 -4.00 -11.78
N ASP A 181 -15.83 -4.21 -12.25
CA ASP A 181 -14.66 -3.43 -11.81
C ASP A 181 -14.84 -1.94 -12.13
N TRP A 182 -15.30 -1.60 -13.33
CA TRP A 182 -15.60 -0.22 -13.72
C TRP A 182 -16.73 0.39 -12.90
N SER A 183 -17.76 -0.40 -12.61
CA SER A 183 -18.87 0.02 -11.73
C SER A 183 -18.39 0.27 -10.31
N ASN A 184 -17.49 -0.56 -9.78
CA ASN A 184 -16.89 -0.37 -8.47
C ASN A 184 -15.97 0.86 -8.44
N LEU A 185 -15.15 1.08 -9.45
CA LEU A 185 -14.31 2.26 -9.58
C LEU A 185 -15.17 3.55 -9.54
N ASP A 186 -16.27 3.58 -10.30
CA ASP A 186 -17.21 4.70 -10.30
C ASP A 186 -17.84 4.91 -8.92
N ARG A 187 -18.31 3.84 -8.29
CA ARG A 187 -18.91 3.87 -6.96
C ARG A 187 -17.94 4.38 -5.90
N PHE A 188 -16.67 3.95 -5.93
CA PHE A 188 -15.65 4.38 -4.98
C PHE A 188 -15.40 5.87 -5.10
N HIS A 189 -15.11 6.37 -6.30
CA HIS A 189 -14.84 7.79 -6.50
C HIS A 189 -16.05 8.67 -6.13
N ARG A 190 -17.26 8.28 -6.55
CA ARG A 190 -18.48 8.99 -6.15
C ARG A 190 -18.67 9.01 -4.63
N THR A 191 -18.27 7.96 -3.93
CA THR A 191 -18.37 7.91 -2.47
C THR A 191 -17.39 8.90 -1.83
N PHE A 192 -16.15 8.98 -2.28
CA PHE A 192 -15.20 10.00 -1.83
C PHE A 192 -15.69 11.43 -2.13
N ILE A 193 -16.26 11.67 -3.31
CA ILE A 193 -16.82 12.98 -3.67
C ILE A 193 -17.99 13.35 -2.76
N ARG A 194 -18.92 12.43 -2.53
CA ARG A 194 -20.13 12.69 -1.74
C ARG A 194 -19.85 12.89 -0.27
N GLU A 195 -19.05 12.00 0.32
CA GLU A 195 -18.77 11.99 1.76
C GLU A 195 -17.59 12.89 2.14
N GLY A 196 -16.64 13.09 1.22
CA GLY A 196 -15.43 13.89 1.45
C GLY A 196 -14.68 13.47 2.70
N LEU A 197 -14.28 14.42 3.51
CA LEU A 197 -13.59 14.20 4.78
C LEU A 197 -14.47 13.51 5.85
N GLY A 198 -15.78 13.46 5.64
CA GLY A 198 -16.74 12.77 6.51
C GLY A 198 -16.87 11.27 6.23
N LEU A 199 -16.24 10.76 5.15
CA LEU A 199 -16.29 9.34 4.80
C LEU A 199 -15.89 8.47 6.00
N ARG A 200 -16.70 7.43 6.30
CA ARG A 200 -16.44 6.46 7.36
C ARG A 200 -16.28 5.06 6.78
N PHE A 201 -15.50 4.25 7.48
CA PHE A 201 -15.47 2.80 7.22
C PHE A 201 -16.89 2.22 7.32
N ASN A 202 -17.22 1.35 6.39
CA ASN A 202 -18.50 0.65 6.35
C ASN A 202 -18.28 -0.85 6.14
N SER A 203 -19.19 -1.65 6.70
CA SER A 203 -19.21 -3.10 6.50
C SER A 203 -20.63 -3.56 6.21
N TYR A 204 -20.78 -4.52 5.32
CA TYR A 204 -22.06 -5.08 4.93
C TYR A 204 -22.62 -5.96 6.03
N GLY A 205 -23.90 -5.79 6.35
CA GLY A 205 -24.58 -6.62 7.34
C GLY A 205 -24.18 -6.42 8.81
N ARG A 206 -23.29 -5.46 9.10
CA ARG A 206 -22.91 -5.09 10.47
C ARG A 206 -23.29 -3.63 10.75
N SER A 207 -23.75 -3.34 11.96
CA SER A 207 -24.03 -1.97 12.36
C SER A 207 -22.74 -1.15 12.41
N PRO A 208 -22.75 0.11 11.91
CA PRO A 208 -21.64 1.03 12.05
C PRO A 208 -21.22 1.17 13.51
N GLN A 209 -19.92 1.14 13.77
CA GLN A 209 -19.40 1.29 15.12
C GLN A 209 -19.07 2.76 15.39
N PRO A 210 -19.44 3.32 16.55
CA PRO A 210 -19.16 4.73 16.88
C PRO A 210 -17.68 5.11 16.87
N TYR A 211 -16.81 4.13 17.07
CA TYR A 211 -15.36 4.32 17.14
C TYR A 211 -14.67 4.26 15.76
N TYR A 212 -15.41 3.96 14.68
CA TYR A 212 -14.80 4.00 13.35
C TYR A 212 -14.45 5.44 12.98
N PRO A 213 -13.21 5.69 12.54
CA PRO A 213 -12.77 7.03 12.18
C PRO A 213 -13.47 7.54 10.92
N THR A 214 -13.53 8.85 10.79
CA THR A 214 -13.73 9.50 9.51
C THR A 214 -12.41 9.59 8.74
N TYR A 215 -12.47 9.87 7.43
CA TYR A 215 -11.26 10.14 6.65
C TYR A 215 -10.47 11.32 7.23
N ARG A 216 -11.17 12.36 7.72
CA ARG A 216 -10.56 13.45 8.49
C ARG A 216 -9.76 12.94 9.69
N ASP A 217 -10.35 12.07 10.51
CA ASP A 217 -9.68 11.54 11.70
C ASP A 217 -8.38 10.80 11.32
N LEU A 218 -8.39 10.08 10.19
CA LEU A 218 -7.21 9.38 9.69
C LEU A 218 -6.14 10.35 9.16
N LEU A 219 -6.53 11.39 8.42
CA LEU A 219 -5.59 12.39 7.90
C LEU A 219 -4.94 13.21 9.02
N LEU A 220 -5.70 13.50 10.09
CA LEU A 220 -5.25 14.28 11.24
C LEU A 220 -4.71 13.41 12.38
N GLU A 221 -4.54 12.10 12.18
CA GLU A 221 -3.98 11.25 13.22
C GLU A 221 -2.50 11.54 13.48
N GLN A 222 -2.05 11.21 14.69
CA GLN A 222 -0.68 11.42 15.14
C GLN A 222 -0.03 10.09 15.55
N SER A 223 1.28 10.04 15.48
CA SER A 223 2.06 8.99 16.13
C SER A 223 2.00 9.14 17.65
N VAL A 224 2.57 8.18 18.37
CA VAL A 224 2.65 8.25 19.86
C VAL A 224 3.47 9.46 20.32
N SER A 225 4.45 9.89 19.52
CA SER A 225 5.24 11.11 19.79
C SER A 225 4.52 12.42 19.43
N GLY A 226 3.29 12.35 18.89
CA GLY A 226 2.50 13.53 18.53
C GLY A 226 2.76 14.07 17.11
N GLU A 227 3.49 13.34 16.27
CA GLU A 227 3.82 13.78 14.92
C GLU A 227 2.75 13.37 13.90
N ARG A 228 2.48 14.23 12.91
CA ARG A 228 1.63 13.97 11.75
C ARG A 228 2.42 13.17 10.72
N LEU A 229 2.24 11.84 10.68
CA LEU A 229 3.01 10.94 9.82
C LEU A 229 2.18 10.26 8.72
N ASN A 230 0.97 10.77 8.44
CA ASN A 230 0.19 10.36 7.27
C ASN A 230 0.95 10.70 5.97
N TYR A 231 0.73 9.94 4.91
CA TYR A 231 1.40 10.16 3.61
C TYR A 231 1.08 11.51 2.97
N LEU A 232 -0.03 12.15 3.35
CA LEU A 232 -0.41 13.52 2.92
C LEU A 232 0.07 14.60 3.89
N SER A 233 0.77 14.26 4.99
CA SER A 233 1.14 15.24 6.02
C SER A 233 2.18 16.25 5.54
N THR A 234 3.10 15.83 4.67
CA THR A 234 4.12 16.70 4.06
C THR A 234 4.28 16.40 2.58
N SER A 235 4.83 17.35 1.81
CA SER A 235 5.14 17.15 0.39
C SER A 235 6.15 16.01 0.18
N ASP A 236 7.16 15.89 1.05
CA ASP A 236 8.17 14.85 0.95
C ASP A 236 7.56 13.44 1.11
N ARG A 237 6.66 13.26 2.09
CA ARG A 237 5.99 11.97 2.30
C ARG A 237 5.08 11.61 1.12
N TYR A 238 4.39 12.60 0.57
CA TYR A 238 3.59 12.44 -0.64
C TYR A 238 4.44 12.03 -1.84
N SER A 239 5.56 12.73 -2.06
CA SER A 239 6.47 12.47 -3.17
C SER A 239 7.02 11.05 -3.14
N VAL A 240 7.40 10.52 -1.96
CA VAL A 240 7.84 9.12 -1.83
C VAL A 240 6.81 8.14 -2.39
N VAL A 241 5.54 8.30 -2.03
CA VAL A 241 4.48 7.42 -2.53
C VAL A 241 4.23 7.64 -4.02
N ARG A 242 4.18 8.91 -4.45
CA ARG A 242 3.97 9.26 -5.85
C ARG A 242 5.07 8.70 -6.75
N ASP A 243 6.33 8.83 -6.37
CA ASP A 243 7.46 8.33 -7.15
C ASP A 243 7.40 6.80 -7.31
N LEU A 244 7.01 6.08 -6.26
CA LEU A 244 6.79 4.63 -6.35
C LEU A 244 5.58 4.27 -7.23
N GLN A 245 4.51 5.06 -7.22
CA GLN A 245 3.37 4.86 -8.11
C GLN A 245 3.76 5.09 -9.58
N LEU A 246 4.51 6.15 -9.86
CA LEU A 246 5.00 6.47 -11.22
C LEU A 246 6.01 5.43 -11.74
N ALA A 247 6.75 4.80 -10.83
CA ALA A 247 7.72 3.74 -11.14
C ALA A 247 7.10 2.33 -11.24
N ASP A 248 5.77 2.19 -11.17
CA ASP A 248 5.07 0.89 -11.10
C ASP A 248 5.55 0.00 -9.94
N ALA A 249 6.02 0.62 -8.87
CA ALA A 249 6.59 -0.04 -7.71
C ALA A 249 5.59 -0.26 -6.57
N ILE A 250 4.35 0.24 -6.68
CA ILE A 250 3.23 -0.12 -5.82
C ILE A 250 2.30 -1.02 -6.63
N ILE A 251 2.28 -2.32 -6.32
CA ILE A 251 1.64 -3.36 -7.12
C ILE A 251 0.42 -3.88 -6.35
N PRO A 252 -0.81 -3.64 -6.83
CA PRO A 252 -1.99 -4.25 -6.23
C PRO A 252 -2.09 -5.72 -6.64
N VAL A 253 -2.44 -6.56 -5.68
CA VAL A 253 -2.52 -8.02 -5.85
C VAL A 253 -3.83 -8.53 -5.27
N VAL A 254 -4.57 -9.28 -6.07
CA VAL A 254 -5.73 -10.03 -5.58
C VAL A 254 -5.24 -11.35 -5.01
N GLY A 255 -5.50 -11.62 -3.73
CA GLY A 255 -5.08 -12.89 -3.14
C GLY A 255 -5.47 -13.07 -1.69
N ASP A 256 -5.74 -14.31 -1.32
CA ASP A 256 -5.90 -14.73 0.07
C ASP A 256 -4.51 -14.94 0.71
N LEU A 257 -4.28 -14.40 1.89
CA LEU A 257 -3.02 -14.61 2.62
C LEU A 257 -2.79 -16.11 2.92
N ALA A 258 -3.86 -16.89 3.07
CA ALA A 258 -3.82 -18.35 3.21
C ALA A 258 -3.95 -19.10 1.87
N GLY A 259 -4.06 -18.37 0.75
CA GLY A 259 -4.20 -18.93 -0.60
C GLY A 259 -2.96 -19.67 -1.08
N ALA A 260 -3.13 -20.41 -2.17
CA ALA A 260 -2.06 -21.28 -2.67
C ALA A 260 -0.98 -20.51 -3.44
N ARG A 261 -1.24 -19.28 -3.92
CA ARG A 261 -0.40 -18.65 -4.93
C ARG A 261 0.08 -17.24 -4.58
N ALA A 262 -0.81 -16.28 -4.27
CA ALA A 262 -0.51 -14.86 -4.30
C ALA A 262 0.65 -14.48 -3.37
N LEU A 263 0.58 -14.80 -2.06
CA LEU A 263 1.64 -14.45 -1.11
C LEU A 263 2.97 -15.14 -1.44
N ARG A 264 2.94 -16.38 -1.94
CA ARG A 264 4.13 -17.09 -2.41
C ARG A 264 4.72 -16.48 -3.69
N ALA A 265 3.87 -15.98 -4.59
CA ALA A 265 4.32 -15.29 -5.80
C ALA A 265 4.98 -13.96 -5.47
N ILE A 266 4.42 -13.21 -4.53
CA ILE A 266 5.05 -12.01 -3.96
C ILE A 266 6.42 -12.36 -3.36
N GLY A 267 6.51 -13.42 -2.56
CA GLY A 267 7.79 -13.86 -1.98
C GLY A 267 8.86 -14.14 -3.03
N ARG A 268 8.50 -14.82 -4.12
CA ARG A 268 9.43 -15.06 -5.25
C ARG A 268 9.84 -13.77 -5.96
N ASP A 269 8.89 -12.85 -6.26
CA ASP A 269 9.23 -11.58 -6.92
C ASP A 269 10.17 -10.72 -6.06
N ILE A 270 10.03 -10.78 -4.72
CA ILE A 270 10.95 -10.12 -3.77
C ILE A 270 12.35 -10.76 -3.83
N ASP A 271 12.41 -12.08 -3.80
CA ASP A 271 13.67 -12.87 -3.85
C ASP A 271 14.39 -12.67 -5.19
N ASP A 272 13.66 -12.73 -6.31
CA ASP A 272 14.21 -12.49 -7.66
C ASP A 272 14.80 -11.08 -7.82
N ARG A 273 14.35 -10.11 -7.03
CA ARG A 273 14.89 -8.76 -6.94
C ARG A 273 16.10 -8.65 -6.00
N GLY A 274 16.47 -9.72 -5.29
CA GLY A 274 17.50 -9.69 -4.25
C GLY A 274 17.10 -8.84 -3.04
N LEU A 275 15.80 -8.72 -2.75
CA LEU A 275 15.26 -7.95 -1.65
C LEU A 275 14.78 -8.86 -0.51
N HIS A 276 14.48 -8.25 0.63
CA HIS A 276 13.79 -8.89 1.76
C HIS A 276 12.55 -8.08 2.15
N VAL A 277 11.60 -8.72 2.80
CA VAL A 277 10.43 -8.06 3.37
C VAL A 277 10.86 -7.21 4.56
N SER A 278 10.68 -5.90 4.48
CA SER A 278 10.96 -4.99 5.60
C SER A 278 9.79 -4.93 6.58
N ALA A 279 8.57 -4.82 6.07
CA ALA A 279 7.37 -4.89 6.90
C ALA A 279 6.21 -5.57 6.16
N PHE A 280 5.41 -6.29 6.93
CA PHE A 280 4.17 -6.90 6.47
C PHE A 280 3.01 -6.43 7.37
N TYR A 281 2.18 -5.54 6.84
CA TYR A 281 0.97 -5.10 7.52
C TYR A 281 -0.16 -6.07 7.24
N THR A 282 -0.55 -6.83 8.26
CA THR A 282 -1.63 -7.83 8.20
C THR A 282 -2.95 -7.31 8.77
N SER A 283 -2.99 -6.10 9.34
CA SER A 283 -4.15 -5.61 10.07
C SER A 283 -4.55 -6.62 11.16
N ASN A 284 -5.81 -7.05 11.15
CA ASN A 284 -6.34 -8.12 12.02
C ASN A 284 -6.79 -9.35 11.21
N VAL A 285 -6.24 -9.57 10.01
CA VAL A 285 -6.64 -10.69 9.14
C VAL A 285 -6.42 -12.04 9.82
N GLU A 286 -5.36 -12.17 10.61
CA GLU A 286 -5.04 -13.42 11.34
C GLU A 286 -6.16 -13.85 12.29
N PHE A 287 -6.94 -12.90 12.85
CA PHE A 287 -8.14 -13.22 13.63
C PHE A 287 -9.15 -14.03 12.82
N TYR A 288 -9.36 -13.65 11.56
CA TYR A 288 -10.27 -14.36 10.65
C TYR A 288 -9.68 -15.70 10.21
N LEU A 289 -8.38 -15.78 9.97
CA LEU A 289 -7.69 -17.02 9.58
C LEU A 289 -7.74 -18.08 10.69
N PHE A 290 -7.66 -17.68 11.96
CA PHE A 290 -7.93 -18.60 13.08
C PHE A 290 -9.39 -19.01 13.11
N GLY A 291 -10.32 -18.10 12.89
CA GLY A 291 -11.75 -18.39 12.85
C GLY A 291 -12.17 -19.35 11.75
N SER A 292 -11.53 -19.28 10.58
CA SER A 292 -11.76 -20.16 9.42
C SER A 292 -10.92 -21.45 9.44
N GLY A 293 -9.97 -21.58 10.36
CA GLY A 293 -9.06 -22.74 10.42
C GLY A 293 -7.94 -22.73 9.35
N THR A 294 -7.70 -21.58 8.68
CA THR A 294 -6.73 -21.45 7.60
C THR A 294 -5.39 -20.85 8.02
N PHE A 295 -5.22 -20.54 9.32
CA PHE A 295 -3.99 -19.93 9.84
C PHE A 295 -2.72 -20.72 9.53
N SER A 296 -2.76 -22.05 9.55
CA SER A 296 -1.61 -22.91 9.22
C SER A 296 -1.15 -22.73 7.76
N ALA A 297 -2.09 -22.53 6.83
CA ALA A 297 -1.76 -22.24 5.44
C ALA A 297 -1.10 -20.86 5.29
N PHE A 298 -1.60 -19.85 5.97
CA PHE A 298 -0.98 -18.52 6.05
C PHE A 298 0.46 -18.60 6.61
N SER A 299 0.64 -19.26 7.75
CA SER A 299 1.96 -19.44 8.37
C SER A 299 2.94 -20.14 7.42
N THR A 300 2.46 -21.16 6.68
CA THR A 300 3.24 -21.83 5.64
C THR A 300 3.65 -20.87 4.53
N ASN A 301 2.76 -19.98 4.10
CA ASN A 301 3.07 -18.97 3.09
C ASN A 301 4.09 -17.93 3.61
N VAL A 302 3.94 -17.46 4.85
CA VAL A 302 4.90 -16.55 5.47
C VAL A 302 6.32 -17.11 5.49
N ARG A 303 6.48 -18.41 5.74
CA ARG A 303 7.79 -19.07 5.72
C ARG A 303 8.48 -19.08 4.34
N THR A 304 7.75 -18.76 3.27
CA THR A 304 8.35 -18.62 1.92
C THR A 304 8.85 -17.22 1.61
N LEU A 305 8.59 -16.25 2.49
CA LEU A 305 9.01 -14.87 2.29
C LEU A 305 10.50 -14.72 2.60
N PRO A 306 11.28 -14.02 1.75
CA PRO A 306 12.64 -13.64 2.09
C PRO A 306 12.61 -12.56 3.19
N ILE A 307 13.18 -12.86 4.35
CA ILE A 307 13.18 -12.00 5.54
C ILE A 307 14.60 -11.81 6.07
N ASP A 308 14.80 -10.72 6.82
CA ASP A 308 15.99 -10.49 7.63
C ASP A 308 15.61 -10.29 9.12
N GLN A 309 16.61 -9.94 9.95
CA GLN A 309 16.40 -9.74 11.39
C GLN A 309 15.54 -8.52 11.74
N ARG A 310 15.35 -7.58 10.79
CA ARG A 310 14.56 -6.36 10.96
C ARG A 310 13.18 -6.47 10.34
N SER A 311 12.88 -7.58 9.68
CA SER A 311 11.57 -7.85 9.08
C SER A 311 10.49 -7.93 10.16
N VAL A 312 9.44 -7.11 10.05
CA VAL A 312 8.39 -7.02 11.07
C VAL A 312 6.99 -7.21 10.50
N PHE A 313 6.12 -7.81 11.31
CA PHE A 313 4.69 -7.65 11.14
C PHE A 313 4.20 -6.36 11.78
N ILE A 314 3.21 -5.73 11.14
CA ILE A 314 2.38 -4.67 11.71
C ILE A 314 0.97 -5.24 11.85
N ARG A 315 0.47 -5.35 13.07
CA ARG A 315 -0.83 -5.94 13.40
C ARG A 315 -1.74 -4.96 14.09
N SER A 316 -3.03 -5.18 13.95
CA SER A 316 -4.06 -4.38 14.62
C SER A 316 -4.89 -5.25 15.55
N LEU A 317 -4.86 -4.94 16.83
CA LEU A 317 -5.72 -5.55 17.83
C LEU A 317 -6.94 -4.65 18.09
N PHE A 318 -8.14 -5.16 17.80
CA PHE A 318 -9.39 -4.53 18.19
C PHE A 318 -9.93 -5.15 19.48
N ARG A 319 -10.15 -4.32 20.48
CA ARG A 319 -10.70 -4.67 21.80
C ARG A 319 -9.98 -5.75 22.59
N ASN A 320 -10.03 -5.60 23.88
CA ASN A 320 -9.32 -6.43 24.83
C ASN A 320 -10.07 -7.70 25.24
N ARG A 321 -9.38 -8.84 25.15
CA ARG A 321 -9.71 -10.07 25.86
C ARG A 321 -9.50 -9.95 27.36
N TYR A 322 -8.70 -9.02 27.80
CA TYR A 322 -8.05 -9.04 29.12
C TYR A 322 -8.82 -8.37 30.25
N GLY A 323 -10.10 -8.11 30.14
CA GLY A 323 -10.81 -7.37 31.20
C GLY A 323 -10.16 -6.01 31.54
N GLY A 324 -9.09 -5.67 30.85
CA GLY A 324 -8.27 -4.48 30.91
C GLY A 324 -7.74 -4.09 29.52
N ARG A 325 -6.93 -3.04 29.43
CA ARG A 325 -6.32 -2.61 28.18
C ARG A 325 -5.04 -3.40 27.89
N HIS A 326 -4.78 -3.73 26.62
CA HIS A 326 -3.48 -4.21 26.20
C HIS A 326 -2.39 -3.21 26.65
N PRO A 327 -1.17 -3.66 27.09
CA PRO A 327 -0.12 -2.76 27.56
C PRO A 327 0.24 -1.65 26.58
N MET A 328 0.15 -1.92 25.28
CA MET A 328 0.42 -0.95 24.19
C MET A 328 -0.80 -0.10 23.81
N ALA A 329 -1.94 -0.28 24.46
CA ALA A 329 -3.16 0.46 24.11
C ALA A 329 -3.07 1.92 24.55
N VAL A 330 -3.31 2.82 23.62
CA VAL A 330 -3.42 4.26 23.91
C VAL A 330 -4.85 4.58 24.36
N PRO A 331 -5.04 5.33 25.44
CA PRO A 331 -6.37 5.74 25.90
C PRO A 331 -7.14 6.50 24.82
N GLY A 332 -8.42 6.15 24.63
CA GLY A 332 -9.30 6.79 23.63
C GLY A 332 -9.33 6.07 22.27
N TYR A 333 -8.45 5.09 22.03
CA TYR A 333 -8.44 4.32 20.79
C TYR A 333 -9.09 2.95 20.96
N ALA A 334 -9.82 2.52 19.92
CA ALA A 334 -10.48 1.21 19.88
C ALA A 334 -9.59 0.12 19.26
N SER A 335 -8.54 0.52 18.56
CA SER A 335 -7.51 -0.38 18.01
C SER A 335 -6.14 -0.08 18.63
N THR A 336 -5.29 -1.08 18.66
CA THR A 336 -3.90 -1.01 19.13
C THR A 336 -3.02 -1.60 18.05
N GLN A 337 -2.01 -0.86 17.61
CA GLN A 337 -1.03 -1.34 16.65
C GLN A 337 0.13 -2.03 17.36
N LEU A 338 0.54 -3.16 16.82
CA LEU A 338 1.59 -4.01 17.39
C LEU A 338 2.64 -4.33 16.32
N LEU A 339 3.91 -4.27 16.69
CA LEU A 339 5.01 -4.81 15.88
C LEU A 339 5.47 -6.13 16.46
N TRP A 340 5.81 -7.07 15.59
CA TRP A 340 6.50 -8.30 15.98
C TRP A 340 7.44 -8.76 14.87
N SER A 341 8.65 -9.24 15.23
CA SER A 341 9.62 -9.79 14.29
C SER A 341 9.03 -10.99 13.52
N ILE A 342 9.16 -10.98 12.18
CA ILE A 342 8.72 -12.12 11.35
C ILE A 342 9.57 -13.36 11.64
N ALA A 343 10.86 -13.19 11.95
CA ALA A 343 11.74 -14.29 12.32
C ALA A 343 11.32 -14.93 13.67
N ASP A 344 10.91 -14.12 14.65
CA ASP A 344 10.40 -14.62 15.94
C ASP A 344 9.07 -15.35 15.77
N PHE A 345 8.19 -14.82 14.90
CA PHE A 345 6.95 -15.49 14.53
C PHE A 345 7.24 -16.89 13.95
N ALA A 346 8.16 -16.99 13.00
CA ALA A 346 8.49 -18.27 12.36
C ALA A 346 9.04 -19.29 13.38
N ARG A 347 9.87 -18.84 14.33
CA ARG A 347 10.38 -19.71 15.42
C ARG A 347 9.28 -20.17 16.35
N ALA A 348 8.41 -19.26 16.79
CA ALA A 348 7.32 -19.57 17.71
C ALA A 348 6.30 -20.52 17.06
N GLU A 349 6.04 -20.36 15.77
CA GLU A 349 5.15 -21.25 15.03
C GLU A 349 5.75 -22.66 14.90
N GLN A 350 7.03 -22.78 14.56
CA GLN A 350 7.72 -24.07 14.52
C GLN A 350 7.75 -24.77 15.88
N ALA A 351 7.85 -24.01 16.96
CA ALA A 351 7.80 -24.54 18.34
C ALA A 351 6.39 -24.92 18.79
N GLY A 352 5.34 -24.69 17.96
CA GLY A 352 3.95 -24.95 18.32
C GLY A 352 3.41 -24.05 19.44
N GLU A 353 4.01 -22.87 19.61
CA GLU A 353 3.65 -21.91 20.65
C GLU A 353 2.48 -21.00 20.23
N ILE A 354 2.14 -20.95 18.95
CA ILE A 354 1.03 -20.16 18.39
C ILE A 354 -0.16 -21.08 18.17
N ARG A 355 -1.11 -21.06 19.10
CA ARG A 355 -2.31 -21.92 19.09
C ARG A 355 -3.59 -21.15 18.86
N SER A 356 -3.54 -19.83 19.03
CA SER A 356 -4.67 -18.93 18.89
C SER A 356 -4.23 -17.55 18.44
N TYR A 357 -5.17 -16.73 17.96
CA TYR A 357 -4.91 -15.33 17.66
C TYR A 357 -4.31 -14.55 18.84
N TRP A 358 -4.68 -14.93 20.07
CA TRP A 358 -4.21 -14.25 21.27
C TRP A 358 -2.72 -14.45 21.54
N ASP A 359 -2.17 -15.60 21.13
CA ASP A 359 -0.73 -15.85 21.24
C ASP A 359 0.08 -14.93 20.30
N LEU A 360 -0.53 -14.40 19.22
CA LEU A 360 0.10 -13.43 18.33
C LEU A 360 0.14 -12.03 18.95
N VAL A 361 -0.96 -11.60 19.56
CA VAL A 361 -1.08 -10.24 20.09
C VAL A 361 -0.45 -10.07 21.47
N ASP A 362 -0.18 -11.17 22.21
CA ASP A 362 0.61 -11.15 23.42
C ASP A 362 2.11 -10.93 23.16
N ARG A 363 2.56 -11.12 21.92
CA ARG A 363 3.95 -10.97 21.48
C ARG A 363 4.08 -9.71 20.63
N TYR A 364 4.82 -8.75 21.12
CA TYR A 364 5.01 -7.45 20.47
C TYR A 364 6.34 -6.81 20.85
N VAL A 365 6.80 -5.87 20.03
CA VAL A 365 7.93 -5.00 20.34
C VAL A 365 7.37 -3.76 21.06
N PRO A 366 7.77 -3.46 22.29
CA PRO A 366 7.35 -2.25 22.99
C PRO A 366 7.72 -0.98 22.21
N ASN A 367 6.85 0.03 22.29
CA ASN A 367 7.08 1.35 21.66
C ASN A 367 8.18 2.14 22.38
#